data_6328bd306459fafbcb65420b5ed8b1a2
#
_entry.id   6328bd306459fafbcb65420b5ed8b1a2
#
_cell.length_a   1.000
_cell.length_b   1.000
_cell.length_c   1.000
_cell.angle_alpha   90.00
_cell.angle_beta   90.00
_cell.angle_gamma   90.00
#
_symmetry.space_group_name_H-M   'P 1'
#
loop_
_entity.id
_entity.type
_entity.pdbx_description
1 polymer ?
#
loop_
_entity_poly.entity_id
_entity_poly.type
_entity_poly.pdbx_seq_one_letter_code
_entity_poly.pdbx_strand_id
1 'polypeptide(L)'
;MIQTIDFHVPELEMMKVYPKTLYYLGKIELLKRPKISIVGTRHPINYTKIYTQELARKLSLAGVCIVSGGAQGVDALAHQAAGVSNTIMVAVTYNNKLEFTKINFNGFFTAC
;
A
#
# COMPACT_ATOMS: atom_id res chain seq x y z
N MET A 1 -9.17 -10.22 10.53
CA MET A 1 -9.01 -11.59 10.01
C MET A 1 -8.46 -11.52 8.58
N ILE A 2 -7.44 -12.30 8.28
CA ILE A 2 -6.85 -12.33 6.94
C ILE A 2 -7.72 -13.17 6.02
N GLN A 3 -8.05 -12.62 4.86
CA GLN A 3 -8.87 -13.26 3.84
C GLN A 3 -8.10 -13.40 2.54
N THR A 4 -8.57 -14.25 1.65
CA THR A 4 -7.98 -14.42 0.32
C THR A 4 -8.75 -13.60 -0.71
N ILE A 5 -8.02 -13.09 -1.71
CA ILE A 5 -8.61 -12.39 -2.84
C ILE A 5 -9.12 -13.46 -3.82
N ASP A 6 -10.42 -13.39 -4.16
CA ASP A 6 -11.09 -14.37 -5.00
C ASP A 6 -11.35 -13.86 -6.43
N PHE A 7 -10.78 -12.74 -6.79
CA PHE A 7 -10.92 -12.16 -8.11
C PHE A 7 -9.56 -11.85 -8.72
N HIS A 8 -9.53 -11.72 -10.04
CA HIS A 8 -8.32 -11.39 -10.78
C HIS A 8 -7.97 -9.91 -10.59
N VAL A 9 -6.71 -9.62 -10.24
CA VAL A 9 -6.21 -8.26 -10.10
C VAL A 9 -5.48 -7.87 -11.39
N PRO A 10 -6.08 -7.04 -12.26
CA PRO A 10 -5.51 -6.75 -13.58
C PRO A 10 -4.12 -6.14 -13.54
N GLU A 11 -3.82 -5.33 -12.52
CA GLU A 11 -2.52 -4.68 -12.39
C GLU A 11 -1.37 -5.65 -12.20
N LEU A 12 -1.67 -6.89 -11.82
CA LEU A 12 -0.66 -7.93 -11.61
C LEU A 12 -0.45 -8.84 -12.82
N GLU A 13 -1.22 -8.64 -13.90
CA GLU A 13 -1.10 -9.47 -15.11
C GLU A 13 0.28 -9.41 -15.76
N MET A 14 0.96 -8.28 -15.64
CA MET A 14 2.28 -8.08 -16.24
C MET A 14 3.41 -8.78 -15.47
N MET A 15 3.12 -9.37 -14.33
CA MET A 15 4.10 -10.15 -13.59
C MET A 15 4.47 -11.41 -14.38
N LYS A 16 5.76 -11.77 -14.30
CA LYS A 16 6.27 -13.01 -14.94
C LYS A 16 5.51 -14.24 -14.48
N VAL A 17 5.18 -14.28 -13.18
CA VAL A 17 4.36 -15.31 -12.56
C VAL A 17 3.29 -14.60 -11.72
N TYR A 18 2.04 -14.77 -12.11
CA TYR A 18 0.93 -14.26 -11.32
C TYR A 18 0.88 -15.00 -9.97
N PRO A 19 0.71 -14.29 -8.84
CA PRO A 19 0.68 -14.95 -7.53
C PRO A 19 -0.43 -15.99 -7.45
N LYS A 20 -0.10 -17.17 -6.92
CA LYS A 20 -1.08 -18.25 -6.77
C LYS A 20 -2.19 -17.86 -5.79
N THR A 21 -1.83 -17.15 -4.72
CA THR A 21 -2.77 -16.71 -3.71
C THR A 21 -2.38 -15.31 -3.26
N LEU A 22 -3.37 -14.44 -3.18
CA LEU A 22 -3.24 -13.12 -2.59
C LEU A 22 -4.11 -13.06 -1.35
N TYR A 23 -3.54 -12.53 -0.28
CA TYR A 23 -4.23 -12.36 0.99
C TYR A 23 -4.49 -10.89 1.24
N TYR A 24 -5.56 -10.59 1.95
CA TYR A 24 -5.83 -9.20 2.34
C TYR A 24 -6.41 -9.12 3.73
N LEU A 25 -6.22 -7.97 4.33
CA LEU A 25 -6.88 -7.56 5.57
C LEU A 25 -7.39 -6.14 5.37
N GLY A 26 -8.67 -5.92 5.67
CA GLY A 26 -9.28 -4.61 5.58
C GLY A 26 -10.18 -4.45 4.37
N LYS A 27 -10.16 -3.26 3.78
CA LYS A 27 -11.16 -2.83 2.80
C LYS A 27 -10.76 -3.22 1.39
N ILE A 28 -11.25 -4.37 0.93
CA ILE A 28 -10.91 -4.91 -0.40
C ILE A 28 -11.35 -4.00 -1.56
N GLU A 29 -12.35 -3.17 -1.36
CA GLU A 29 -12.87 -2.26 -2.38
C GLU A 29 -11.84 -1.25 -2.85
N LEU A 30 -10.81 -0.98 -2.03
CA LEU A 30 -9.71 -0.09 -2.43
C LEU A 30 -8.97 -0.59 -3.66
N LEU A 31 -8.93 -1.90 -3.88
CA LEU A 31 -8.29 -2.48 -5.07
C LEU A 31 -9.00 -2.12 -6.37
N LYS A 32 -10.23 -1.65 -6.31
CA LYS A 32 -11.01 -1.25 -7.48
C LYS A 32 -10.90 0.24 -7.80
N ARG A 33 -10.27 1.02 -6.94
CA ARG A 33 -10.06 2.46 -7.17
C ARG A 33 -8.84 2.69 -8.07
N PRO A 34 -8.77 3.84 -8.73
CA PRO A 34 -7.51 4.27 -9.33
C PRO A 34 -6.41 4.28 -8.28
N LYS A 35 -5.24 3.79 -8.63
CA LYS A 35 -4.12 3.59 -7.68
C LYS A 35 -2.82 4.13 -8.25
N ILE A 36 -1.99 4.65 -7.38
CA ILE A 36 -0.61 5.03 -7.68
C ILE A 36 0.29 4.52 -6.57
N SER A 37 1.41 3.92 -6.96
CA SER A 37 2.43 3.51 -6.00
C SER A 37 3.37 4.66 -5.70
N ILE A 38 3.65 4.87 -4.42
CA ILE A 38 4.66 5.80 -3.96
C ILE A 38 5.64 5.02 -3.09
N VAL A 39 6.87 4.89 -3.56
CA VAL A 39 7.92 4.15 -2.86
C VAL A 39 9.21 4.95 -2.88
N GLY A 40 10.09 4.71 -1.94
CA GLY A 40 11.35 5.42 -1.90
C GLY A 40 12.22 5.04 -0.73
N THR A 41 13.19 5.90 -0.45
CA THR A 41 14.20 5.67 0.57
C THR A 41 13.63 5.58 1.98
N ARG A 42 14.30 4.80 2.82
CA ARG A 42 13.99 4.74 4.26
C ARG A 42 14.48 5.98 5.01
N HIS A 43 15.38 6.75 4.41
CA HIS A 43 16.00 7.93 5.03
C HIS A 43 15.87 9.15 4.13
N PRO A 44 14.64 9.66 3.92
CA PRO A 44 14.43 10.80 3.05
C PRO A 44 14.97 12.10 3.65
N ILE A 45 15.51 12.96 2.78
CA ILE A 45 15.83 14.34 3.16
C ILE A 45 14.54 15.16 3.32
N ASN A 46 14.64 16.34 3.93
CA ASN A 46 13.46 17.15 4.24
C ASN A 46 12.63 17.51 3.01
N TYR A 47 13.27 17.84 1.89
CA TYR A 47 12.58 18.13 0.64
C TYR A 47 11.73 16.94 0.20
N THR A 48 12.29 15.73 0.23
CA THR A 48 11.58 14.51 -0.16
C THR A 48 10.42 14.22 0.79
N LYS A 49 10.59 14.46 2.08
CA LYS A 49 9.52 14.29 3.06
C LYS A 49 8.31 15.16 2.74
N ILE A 50 8.56 16.44 2.53
CA ILE A 50 7.50 17.42 2.25
C ILE A 50 6.82 17.09 0.93
N TYR A 51 7.61 16.79 -0.11
CA TYR A 51 7.08 16.46 -1.43
C TYR A 51 6.21 15.20 -1.39
N THR A 52 6.66 14.16 -0.69
CA THR A 52 5.92 12.92 -0.55
C THR A 52 4.58 13.14 0.14
N GLN A 53 4.57 13.90 1.23
CA GLN A 53 3.37 14.20 1.98
C GLN A 53 2.37 14.99 1.14
N GLU A 54 2.82 16.01 0.43
CA GLU A 54 1.94 16.81 -0.43
C GLU A 54 1.38 16.00 -1.59
N LEU A 55 2.22 15.22 -2.26
CA LEU A 55 1.81 14.39 -3.39
C LEU A 55 0.76 13.37 -2.96
N ALA A 56 1.03 12.62 -1.90
CA ALA A 56 0.11 11.60 -1.42
C ALA A 56 -1.21 12.21 -0.98
N ARG A 57 -1.17 13.33 -0.27
CA ARG A 57 -2.38 14.03 0.17
C ARG A 57 -3.22 14.52 -1.01
N LYS A 58 -2.59 15.14 -2.00
CA LYS A 58 -3.30 15.66 -3.17
C LYS A 58 -3.91 14.54 -4.00
N LEU A 59 -3.18 13.46 -4.21
CA LEU A 59 -3.70 12.30 -4.93
C LEU A 59 -4.87 11.66 -4.18
N SER A 60 -4.75 11.51 -2.86
CA SER A 60 -5.81 10.97 -2.04
C SER A 60 -7.08 11.82 -2.10
N LEU A 61 -6.94 13.15 -2.04
CA LEU A 61 -8.07 14.06 -2.16
C LEU A 61 -8.73 13.99 -3.54
N ALA A 62 -7.98 13.62 -4.56
CA ALA A 62 -8.50 13.43 -5.92
C ALA A 62 -9.12 12.04 -6.13
N GLY A 63 -9.21 11.21 -5.10
CA GLY A 63 -9.81 9.89 -5.18
C GLY A 63 -8.85 8.78 -5.62
N VAL A 64 -7.55 9.06 -5.67
CA VAL A 64 -6.53 8.07 -6.04
C VAL A 64 -6.04 7.37 -4.78
N CYS A 65 -6.09 6.04 -4.77
CA CYS A 65 -5.59 5.23 -3.67
C CYS A 65 -4.06 5.14 -3.74
N ILE A 66 -3.40 5.33 -2.61
CA ILE A 66 -1.93 5.26 -2.53
C ILE A 66 -1.53 3.85 -2.15
N VAL A 67 -0.66 3.26 -2.97
CA VAL A 67 -0.10 1.94 -2.74
C VAL A 67 1.36 2.08 -2.34
N SER A 68 1.76 1.48 -1.25
CA SER A 68 3.16 1.48 -0.82
C SER A 68 3.48 0.25 0.02
N GLY A 69 4.73 0.09 0.41
CA GLY A 69 5.22 -1.14 1.05
C GLY A 69 5.25 -1.11 2.57
N GLY A 70 4.90 0.00 3.20
CA GLY A 70 4.89 0.10 4.66
C GLY A 70 6.27 0.22 5.30
N ALA A 71 7.33 0.41 4.54
CA ALA A 71 8.65 0.66 5.10
C ALA A 71 8.72 2.03 5.76
N GLN A 72 9.69 2.23 6.65
CA GLN A 72 9.93 3.56 7.20
C GLN A 72 10.39 4.52 6.09
N GLY A 73 10.27 5.82 6.32
CA GLY A 73 10.66 6.84 5.34
C GLY A 73 9.54 7.17 4.37
N VAL A 74 9.84 7.19 3.08
CA VAL A 74 8.88 7.60 2.04
C VAL A 74 7.59 6.80 2.09
N ASP A 75 7.69 5.47 2.21
CA ASP A 75 6.50 4.61 2.27
C ASP A 75 5.57 5.01 3.42
N ALA A 76 6.12 5.14 4.62
CA ALA A 76 5.33 5.51 5.80
C ALA A 76 4.70 6.90 5.66
N LEU A 77 5.44 7.86 5.15
CA LEU A 77 4.93 9.21 4.92
C LEU A 77 3.79 9.22 3.90
N ALA A 78 3.92 8.43 2.84
CA ALA A 78 2.88 8.33 1.81
C ALA A 78 1.60 7.73 2.40
N HIS A 79 1.71 6.66 3.18
CA HIS A 79 0.55 6.06 3.84
C HIS A 79 -0.13 7.03 4.79
N GLN A 80 0.64 7.72 5.61
CA GLN A 80 0.11 8.68 6.59
C GLN A 80 -0.60 9.84 5.91
N ALA A 81 0.00 10.39 4.87
CA ALA A 81 -0.57 11.53 4.15
C ALA A 81 -1.81 11.15 3.33
N ALA A 82 -1.87 9.93 2.80
CA ALA A 82 -3.03 9.43 2.08
C ALA A 82 -4.24 9.24 3.00
N GLY A 83 -4.00 8.90 4.26
CA GLY A 83 -5.04 8.60 5.23
C GLY A 83 -5.45 7.14 5.23
N VAL A 84 -5.97 6.68 6.36
CA VAL A 84 -6.24 5.26 6.60
C VAL A 84 -7.30 4.66 5.68
N SER A 85 -8.17 5.48 5.12
CA SER A 85 -9.26 5.02 4.25
C SER A 85 -8.90 5.01 2.76
N ASN A 86 -7.69 5.40 2.40
CA ASN A 86 -7.31 5.55 0.99
C ASN A 86 -5.87 5.14 0.71
N THR A 87 -5.40 4.12 1.40
CA THR A 87 -4.05 3.59 1.22
C THR A 87 -4.06 2.07 1.31
N ILE A 88 -3.20 1.45 0.50
CA ILE A 88 -3.00 0.00 0.48
C ILE A 88 -1.54 -0.26 0.78
N MET A 89 -1.28 -1.10 1.78
CA MET A 89 0.07 -1.56 2.05
C MET A 89 0.26 -2.95 1.45
N VAL A 90 1.25 -3.08 0.60
CA VAL A 90 1.68 -4.39 0.08
C VAL A 90 2.82 -4.88 0.95
N ALA A 91 2.58 -5.96 1.66
CA ALA A 91 3.56 -6.53 2.57
C ALA A 91 3.90 -7.95 2.18
N VAL A 92 5.15 -8.34 2.43
CA VAL A 92 5.59 -9.73 2.31
C VAL A 92 5.53 -10.35 3.69
N THR A 93 4.86 -11.50 3.81
CA THR A 93 4.84 -12.24 5.07
C THR A 93 6.17 -12.94 5.27
N TYR A 94 6.76 -12.76 6.43
CA TYR A 94 7.97 -13.45 6.83
C TYR A 94 7.67 -14.29 8.08
N ASN A 95 7.94 -15.58 8.02
CA ASN A 95 7.69 -16.53 9.12
C ASN A 95 6.27 -16.46 9.70
N ASN A 96 5.26 -16.28 8.86
CA ASN A 96 3.86 -16.18 9.26
C ASN A 96 3.56 -15.02 10.25
N LYS A 97 4.49 -14.08 10.39
CA LYS A 97 4.28 -12.88 11.19
C LYS A 97 4.12 -11.69 10.27
N LEU A 98 2.95 -11.09 10.31
CA LEU A 98 2.73 -9.77 9.75
C LEU A 98 3.15 -8.76 10.80
N GLU A 99 4.29 -8.14 10.62
CA GLU A 99 4.67 -7.00 11.43
C GLU A 99 3.98 -5.76 10.87
N PHE A 100 2.88 -5.41 11.50
CA PHE A 100 2.25 -4.12 11.26
C PHE A 100 3.10 -3.07 11.93
N THR A 101 3.98 -2.45 11.20
CA THR A 101 4.59 -1.25 11.71
C THR A 101 3.49 -0.23 11.98
N LYS A 102 3.64 0.52 13.00
CA LYS A 102 2.89 1.62 13.62
C LYS A 102 2.00 2.51 12.71
N ILE A 103 1.69 2.07 11.49
CA ILE A 103 0.83 2.79 10.55
C ILE A 103 -0.56 2.20 10.65
N ASN A 104 -1.51 3.03 11.04
CA ASN A 104 -2.90 2.62 11.06
C ASN A 104 -3.49 2.83 9.67
N PHE A 105 -3.89 1.75 9.01
CA PHE A 105 -4.51 1.81 7.69
C PHE A 105 -5.61 0.77 7.56
N ASN A 106 -6.55 1.02 6.64
CA ASN A 106 -7.76 0.21 6.49
C ASN A 106 -7.65 -0.90 5.46
N GLY A 107 -6.53 -1.05 4.81
CA GLY A 107 -6.39 -2.12 3.85
C GLY A 107 -4.94 -2.43 3.53
N PHE A 108 -4.65 -3.71 3.39
CA PHE A 108 -3.40 -4.16 2.83
C PHE A 108 -3.62 -5.48 2.12
N PHE A 109 -2.72 -5.81 1.22
CA PHE A 109 -2.64 -7.17 0.71
C PHE A 109 -1.19 -7.63 0.69
N THR A 110 -0.99 -8.93 0.74
CA THR A 110 0.33 -9.53 0.72
C THR A 110 0.36 -10.62 -0.33
N ALA A 111 1.51 -10.75 -1.01
CA ALA A 111 1.78 -11.82 -1.96
C ALA A 111 2.79 -12.78 -1.35
N CYS A 112 2.49 -14.05 -1.39
CA CYS A 112 3.39 -15.11 -0.94
C CYS A 112 3.95 -15.88 -2.12
#